data_4c2e74e772ba43bf95173ab9366d8c7a
#
_entry.id   4c2e74e772ba43bf95173ab9366d8c7a
#
_cell.length_a   1.000
_cell.length_b   1.000
_cell.length_c   1.000
_cell.angle_alpha   90.00
_cell.angle_beta   90.00
_cell.angle_gamma   90.00
#
_symmetry.space_group_name_H-M   'P 1'
#
loop_
_entity.id
_entity.type
_entity.pdbx_description
1 polymer ?
#
loop_
_entity_poly.entity_id
_entity_poly.type
_entity_poly.pdbx_seq_one_letter_code
_entity_poly.pdbx_strand_id
1 'polypeptide(L)'
;MGDLKIIAEDLGNIDDKTRKLLADCGYPGMKIVQFGFYDTTGNSIDIPHVYTQHSVAYTGTHDNEVINGWYDNLTQEQRDYTDAYINRRQGEPITRALLRTLFATVSNTAIATMQDI
;
A
#
# COMPACT_ATOMS: atom_id res chain seq x y z
N MET A 1 -6.72 -22.95 19.33
CA MET A 1 -7.53 -22.35 18.24
C MET A 1 -6.86 -22.78 16.94
N GLY A 2 -7.62 -23.34 16.00
CA GLY A 2 -7.06 -23.83 14.74
C GLY A 2 -6.46 -22.70 13.87
N ASP A 3 -5.94 -23.06 12.70
CA ASP A 3 -5.30 -22.15 11.73
C ASP A 3 -6.28 -21.09 11.17
N LEU A 4 -6.61 -20.11 12.01
CA LEU A 4 -7.41 -18.97 11.58
C LEU A 4 -6.56 -18.08 10.66
N LYS A 5 -7.03 -17.86 9.45
CA LYS A 5 -6.44 -16.91 8.52
C LYS A 5 -6.87 -15.50 8.90
N ILE A 6 -6.06 -14.83 9.70
CA ILE A 6 -6.32 -13.47 10.21
C ILE A 6 -5.33 -12.51 9.56
N ILE A 7 -5.84 -11.37 9.13
CA ILE A 7 -5.06 -10.21 8.72
C ILE A 7 -5.24 -9.18 9.83
N ALA A 8 -4.14 -8.67 10.38
CA ALA A 8 -4.20 -7.65 11.41
C ALA A 8 -4.16 -6.26 10.79
N GLU A 9 -5.11 -5.42 11.14
CA GLU A 9 -5.02 -4.01 10.80
C GLU A 9 -4.02 -3.32 11.74
N ASP A 10 -2.91 -2.88 11.18
CA ASP A 10 -1.82 -2.19 11.85
C ASP A 10 -1.54 -0.81 11.23
N LEU A 11 -2.59 -0.19 10.68
CA LEU A 11 -2.52 1.12 10.03
C LEU A 11 -2.47 2.24 11.06
N GLY A 12 -1.86 3.36 10.68
CA GLY A 12 -1.74 4.53 11.52
C GLY A 12 -0.55 4.47 12.50
N ASN A 13 -0.65 5.26 13.57
CA ASN A 13 0.45 5.41 14.53
C ASN A 13 0.35 4.35 15.64
N ILE A 14 0.92 3.19 15.42
CA ILE A 14 0.98 2.11 16.42
C ILE A 14 2.29 2.16 17.21
N ASP A 15 2.20 1.90 18.51
CA ASP A 15 3.36 1.88 19.41
C ASP A 15 4.18 0.56 19.28
N ASP A 16 5.37 0.56 19.87
CA ASP A 16 6.27 -0.60 19.83
C ASP A 16 5.68 -1.85 20.51
N LYS A 17 4.82 -1.66 21.50
CA LYS A 17 4.16 -2.78 22.21
C LYS A 17 3.16 -3.47 21.28
N THR A 18 2.39 -2.68 20.53
CA THR A 18 1.44 -3.20 19.53
C THR A 18 2.17 -3.89 18.38
N ARG A 19 3.30 -3.32 17.90
CA ARG A 19 4.17 -3.96 16.89
C ARG A 19 4.68 -5.31 17.38
N LYS A 20 5.14 -5.37 18.63
CA LYS A 20 5.61 -6.61 19.24
C LYS A 20 4.50 -7.64 19.36
N LEU A 21 3.31 -7.23 19.80
CA LEU A 21 2.14 -8.10 19.89
C LEU A 21 1.78 -8.71 18.53
N LEU A 22 1.76 -7.89 17.47
CA LEU A 22 1.50 -8.36 16.12
C LEU A 22 2.53 -9.41 15.67
N ALA A 23 3.81 -9.15 15.93
CA ALA A 23 4.89 -10.10 15.64
C ALA A 23 4.74 -11.42 16.42
N ASP A 24 4.40 -11.33 17.70
CA ASP A 24 4.20 -12.50 18.59
C ASP A 24 2.96 -13.33 18.16
N CYS A 25 1.92 -12.69 17.63
CA CYS A 25 0.74 -13.36 17.08
C CYS A 25 1.01 -14.04 15.73
N GLY A 26 2.02 -13.59 14.98
CA GLY A 26 2.36 -14.13 13.67
C GLY A 26 1.35 -13.81 12.56
N TYR A 27 0.50 -12.80 12.74
CA TYR A 27 -0.45 -12.38 11.71
C TYR A 27 0.19 -11.38 10.73
N PRO A 28 -0.12 -11.47 9.42
CA PRO A 28 0.32 -10.45 8.47
C PRO A 28 -0.39 -9.13 8.74
N GLY A 29 0.36 -8.05 8.70
CA GLY A 29 -0.15 -6.69 8.72
C GLY A 29 -0.57 -6.20 7.33
N MET A 30 -1.13 -4.99 7.29
CA MET A 30 -1.61 -4.34 6.07
C MET A 30 -0.60 -3.33 5.55
N LYS A 31 -0.53 -3.21 4.23
CA LYS A 31 0.22 -2.17 3.50
C LYS A 31 -0.68 -1.50 2.48
N ILE A 32 -0.83 -0.18 2.59
CA ILE A 32 -1.66 0.62 1.69
C ILE A 32 -0.75 1.36 0.73
N VAL A 33 -0.76 0.98 -0.54
CA VAL A 33 0.16 1.52 -1.55
C VAL A 33 0.02 3.05 -1.67
N GLN A 34 -1.20 3.59 -1.60
CA GLN A 34 -1.43 5.04 -1.66
C GLN A 34 -0.64 5.81 -0.59
N PHE A 35 -0.49 5.25 0.61
CA PHE A 35 0.20 5.94 1.73
C PHE A 35 1.69 6.14 1.48
N GLY A 36 2.28 5.30 0.66
CA GLY A 36 3.71 5.39 0.33
C GLY A 36 4.12 6.65 -0.41
N PHE A 37 3.18 7.36 -1.03
CA PHE A 37 3.46 8.45 -1.96
C PHE A 37 3.18 9.86 -1.41
N TYR A 38 2.75 9.98 -0.16
CA TYR A 38 2.62 11.30 0.48
C TYR A 38 3.98 11.88 0.88
N ASP A 39 4.96 11.01 1.16
CA ASP A 39 6.35 11.37 1.42
C ASP A 39 7.19 11.17 0.15
N THR A 40 7.70 12.27 -0.41
CA THR A 40 8.52 12.26 -1.63
C THR A 40 10.01 11.99 -1.37
N THR A 41 10.41 11.80 -0.10
CA THR A 41 11.81 11.49 0.25
C THR A 41 12.16 10.02 0.06
N GLY A 42 11.18 9.15 -0.11
CA GLY A 42 11.36 7.70 -0.22
C GLY A 42 11.51 6.97 1.11
N ASN A 43 11.31 7.67 2.23
CA ASN A 43 11.45 7.09 3.59
C ASN A 43 10.12 6.61 4.19
N SER A 44 9.03 6.65 3.43
CA SER A 44 7.74 6.14 3.89
C SER A 44 7.82 4.64 4.24
N ILE A 45 7.25 4.26 5.36
CA ILE A 45 7.10 2.85 5.77
C ILE A 45 6.09 2.07 4.90
N ASP A 46 5.30 2.81 4.11
CA ASP A 46 4.27 2.26 3.23
C ASP A 46 4.68 2.27 1.75
N ILE A 47 5.93 2.65 1.44
CA ILE A 47 6.40 2.60 0.06
C ILE A 47 6.70 1.14 -0.36
N PRO A 48 6.30 0.69 -1.57
CA PRO A 48 6.33 -0.74 -1.92
C PRO A 48 7.67 -1.45 -1.77
N HIS A 49 8.80 -0.76 -1.98
CA HIS A 49 10.11 -1.42 -1.90
C HIS A 49 10.56 -1.82 -0.47
N VAL A 50 9.87 -1.31 0.57
CA VAL A 50 10.16 -1.70 1.97
C VAL A 50 9.22 -2.78 2.50
N TYR A 51 8.27 -3.26 1.69
CA TYR A 51 7.36 -4.32 2.12
C TYR A 51 8.10 -5.62 2.43
N THR A 52 7.53 -6.41 3.32
CA THR A 52 7.98 -7.78 3.61
C THR A 52 7.00 -8.79 3.02
N GLN A 53 7.45 -10.03 2.81
CA GLN A 53 6.57 -11.08 2.29
C GLN A 53 5.36 -11.34 3.19
N HIS A 54 5.56 -11.32 4.52
CA HIS A 54 4.50 -11.55 5.50
C HIS A 54 3.62 -10.31 5.69
N SER A 55 2.98 -9.87 4.63
CA SER A 55 2.06 -8.73 4.61
C SER A 55 0.97 -8.92 3.57
N VAL A 56 -0.08 -8.11 3.69
CA VAL A 56 -1.14 -7.98 2.70
C VAL A 56 -1.10 -6.56 2.15
N ALA A 57 -0.87 -6.42 0.85
CA ALA A 57 -0.82 -5.13 0.17
C ALA A 57 -2.18 -4.79 -0.46
N TYR A 58 -2.60 -3.54 -0.34
CA TYR A 58 -3.85 -3.02 -0.89
C TYR A 58 -3.58 -1.78 -1.74
N THR A 59 -4.40 -1.52 -2.76
CA THR A 59 -4.45 -0.20 -3.41
C THR A 59 -4.92 0.86 -2.42
N GLY A 60 -6.00 0.59 -1.75
CA GLY A 60 -6.66 1.36 -0.70
C GLY A 60 -7.69 0.49 0.00
N THR A 61 -8.36 1.03 1.01
CA THR A 61 -9.45 0.39 1.74
C THR A 61 -10.75 1.17 1.54
N HIS A 62 -11.84 0.75 2.19
CA HIS A 62 -13.11 1.49 2.18
C HIS A 62 -13.02 2.89 2.81
N ASP A 63 -11.98 3.16 3.60
CA ASP A 63 -11.70 4.46 4.21
C ASP A 63 -10.85 5.39 3.34
N ASN A 64 -10.35 4.89 2.21
CA ASN A 64 -9.52 5.63 1.28
C ASN A 64 -10.30 5.99 0.01
N GLU A 65 -9.87 7.05 -0.66
CA GLU A 65 -10.38 7.35 -2.00
C GLU A 65 -9.92 6.29 -3.02
N VAL A 66 -10.70 6.14 -4.08
CA VAL A 66 -10.29 5.38 -5.26
C VAL A 66 -9.05 6.00 -5.89
N ILE A 67 -8.26 5.20 -6.61
CA ILE A 67 -6.94 5.62 -7.14
C ILE A 67 -7.02 6.94 -7.90
N ASN A 68 -8.03 7.15 -8.75
CA ASN A 68 -8.14 8.39 -9.54
C ASN A 68 -8.32 9.61 -8.64
N GLY A 69 -9.26 9.56 -7.68
CA GLY A 69 -9.50 10.67 -6.75
C GLY A 69 -8.28 10.95 -5.86
N TRP A 70 -7.65 9.90 -5.35
CA TRP A 70 -6.42 10.01 -4.59
C TRP A 70 -5.32 10.73 -5.40
N TYR A 71 -5.08 10.29 -6.64
CA TYR A 71 -4.03 10.87 -7.48
C TYR A 71 -4.32 12.34 -7.83
N ASP A 72 -5.58 12.68 -8.09
CA ASP A 72 -5.99 14.06 -8.38
C ASP A 72 -5.76 14.99 -7.18
N ASN A 73 -5.87 14.47 -5.96
CA ASN A 73 -5.64 15.22 -4.71
C ASN A 73 -4.16 15.35 -4.31
N LEU A 74 -3.25 14.61 -4.95
CA LEU A 74 -1.82 14.77 -4.72
C LEU A 74 -1.31 16.13 -5.20
N THR A 75 -0.30 16.67 -4.54
CA THR A 75 0.46 17.82 -5.06
C THR A 75 1.18 17.45 -6.35
N GLN A 76 1.61 18.46 -7.13
CA GLN A 76 2.37 18.18 -8.35
C GLN A 76 3.66 17.41 -8.06
N GLU A 77 4.37 17.77 -6.99
CA GLU A 77 5.60 17.07 -6.55
C GLU A 77 5.32 15.61 -6.23
N GLN A 78 4.23 15.32 -5.49
CA GLN A 78 3.84 13.95 -5.16
C GLN A 78 3.43 13.15 -6.40
N ARG A 79 2.73 13.79 -7.36
CA ARG A 79 2.39 13.14 -8.65
C ARG A 79 3.63 12.79 -9.45
N ASP A 80 4.56 13.72 -9.58
CA ASP A 80 5.82 13.52 -10.32
C ASP A 80 6.64 12.41 -9.67
N TYR A 81 6.72 12.41 -8.35
CA TYR A 81 7.38 11.34 -7.58
C TYR A 81 6.70 9.98 -7.80
N THR A 82 5.38 9.95 -7.70
CA THR A 82 4.58 8.72 -7.91
C THR A 82 4.81 8.17 -9.31
N ASP A 83 4.64 9.00 -10.33
CA ASP A 83 4.79 8.59 -11.75
C ASP A 83 6.19 8.05 -12.03
N ALA A 84 7.22 8.70 -11.49
CA ALA A 84 8.60 8.23 -11.62
C ALA A 84 8.82 6.89 -10.90
N TYR A 85 8.33 6.77 -9.66
CA TYR A 85 8.51 5.56 -8.85
C TYR A 85 7.84 4.33 -9.48
N ILE A 86 6.58 4.46 -9.90
CA ILE A 86 5.84 3.35 -10.52
C ILE A 86 6.18 3.12 -11.98
N ASN A 87 7.10 3.93 -12.53
CA ASN A 87 7.48 3.90 -13.94
C ASN A 87 6.24 3.96 -14.86
N ARG A 88 5.39 4.98 -14.62
CA ARG A 88 4.18 5.17 -15.41
C ARG A 88 4.52 5.53 -16.84
N ARG A 89 3.95 4.81 -17.78
CA ARG A 89 4.18 5.05 -19.20
C ARG A 89 3.34 6.21 -19.71
N GLN A 90 3.80 6.86 -20.77
CA GLN A 90 3.01 7.91 -21.41
C GLN A 90 1.65 7.34 -21.86
N GLY A 91 0.56 8.02 -21.45
CA GLY A 91 -0.81 7.60 -21.76
C GLY A 91 -1.33 6.42 -20.93
N GLU A 92 -0.54 5.86 -20.01
CA GLU A 92 -1.00 4.79 -19.13
C GLU A 92 -1.94 5.37 -18.05
N PRO A 93 -3.15 4.81 -17.85
CA PRO A 93 -4.01 5.20 -16.73
C PRO A 93 -3.31 4.97 -15.39
N ILE A 94 -3.49 5.90 -14.44
CA ILE A 94 -2.88 5.78 -13.11
C ILE A 94 -3.34 4.51 -12.39
N THR A 95 -4.60 4.12 -12.53
CA THR A 95 -5.15 2.88 -11.97
C THR A 95 -4.35 1.66 -12.45
N ARG A 96 -4.10 1.55 -13.75
CA ARG A 96 -3.33 0.45 -14.32
C ARG A 96 -1.88 0.43 -13.82
N ALA A 97 -1.23 1.60 -13.77
CA ALA A 97 0.15 1.69 -13.31
C ALA A 97 0.29 1.33 -11.83
N LEU A 98 -0.63 1.79 -10.98
CA LEU A 98 -0.64 1.49 -9.55
C LEU A 98 -0.99 0.01 -9.29
N LEU A 99 -1.97 -0.55 -10.00
CA LEU A 99 -2.29 -1.99 -9.93
C LEU A 99 -1.10 -2.86 -10.31
N ARG A 100 -0.40 -2.50 -11.38
CA ARG A 100 0.84 -3.19 -11.79
C ARG A 100 1.89 -3.14 -10.67
N THR A 101 2.02 -2.01 -10.00
CA THR A 101 2.94 -1.84 -8.86
C THR A 101 2.50 -2.69 -7.67
N LEU A 102 1.22 -2.68 -7.32
CA LEU A 102 0.66 -3.51 -6.26
C LEU A 102 0.98 -4.99 -6.48
N PHE A 103 0.70 -5.52 -7.67
CA PHE A 103 0.93 -6.94 -7.99
C PHE A 103 2.41 -7.30 -8.18
N ALA A 104 3.30 -6.30 -8.27
CA ALA A 104 4.74 -6.50 -8.30
C ALA A 104 5.40 -6.45 -6.92
N THR A 105 4.64 -6.17 -5.84
CA THR A 105 5.18 -6.17 -4.46
C THR A 105 5.57 -7.58 -4.02
N VAL A 106 6.40 -7.65 -2.99
CA VAL A 106 6.82 -8.93 -2.39
C VAL A 106 5.78 -9.51 -1.44
N SER A 107 4.70 -8.78 -1.15
CA SER A 107 3.63 -9.22 -0.23
C SER A 107 3.02 -10.54 -0.69
N ASN A 108 2.79 -11.46 0.24
CA ASN A 108 2.19 -12.77 -0.07
C ASN A 108 0.76 -12.66 -0.62
N THR A 109 0.07 -11.56 -0.30
CA THR A 109 -1.28 -11.29 -0.77
C THR A 109 -1.39 -9.85 -1.24
N ALA A 110 -2.03 -9.64 -2.37
CA ALA A 110 -2.35 -8.33 -2.92
C ALA A 110 -3.86 -8.25 -3.18
N ILE A 111 -4.49 -7.17 -2.72
CA ILE A 111 -5.94 -6.95 -2.83
C ILE A 111 -6.17 -5.61 -3.51
N ALA A 112 -6.87 -5.61 -4.63
CA ALA A 112 -7.34 -4.42 -5.31
C ALA A 112 -8.83 -4.22 -5.06
N THR A 113 -9.24 -2.98 -4.86
CA THR A 113 -10.68 -2.65 -4.76
C THR A 113 -11.33 -2.73 -6.14
N MET A 114 -12.58 -3.16 -6.20
CA MET A 114 -13.31 -3.25 -7.48
C MET A 114 -13.45 -1.91 -8.19
N GLN A 115 -13.46 -0.81 -7.44
CA GLN A 115 -13.55 0.54 -7.98
C GLN A 115 -12.26 0.99 -8.70
N ASP A 116 -11.17 0.29 -8.49
CA ASP A 116 -9.84 0.59 -9.05
C ASP A 116 -9.48 -0.27 -10.28
N ILE A 117 -10.36 -1.22 -10.64
CA ILE A 117 -10.17 -2.16 -11.75
C ILE A 117 -10.81 -1.67 -13.04
#